data_025af62e8ca5a026a83496ed1bbd680b
#
_entry.id   025af62e8ca5a026a83496ed1bbd680b
#
_cell.length_a   1.000
_cell.length_b   1.000
_cell.length_c   1.000
_cell.angle_alpha   90.00
_cell.angle_beta   90.00
_cell.angle_gamma   90.00
#
_symmetry.space_group_name_H-M   'P 1'
#
loop_
_entity.id
_entity.type
_entity.pdbx_description
1 polymer ?
#
loop_
_entity_poly.entity_id
_entity_poly.type
_entity_poly.pdbx_seq_one_letter_code
_entity_poly.pdbx_strand_id
1 'polypeptide(L)' 'MQEEAQISCPFCGEPLTILLDLSLPEQDYIEDCQVCCRPMRIRYGQADGMLTHLEATQDT' A
#
# COMPACT_ATOMS: atom_id res chain seq x y z
N MET A 1 -2.00 10.96 11.17
CA MET A 1 -0.82 10.12 11.46
C MET A 1 -0.39 9.38 10.22
N GLN A 2 0.91 9.36 9.97
CA GLN A 2 1.48 8.66 8.82
C GLN A 2 2.45 7.60 9.29
N GLU A 3 2.50 6.49 8.60
CA GLU A 3 3.39 5.40 8.90
C GLU A 3 3.99 4.86 7.61
N GLU A 4 5.28 4.53 7.65
CA GLU A 4 5.93 3.91 6.51
C GLU A 4 5.73 2.40 6.57
N ALA A 5 5.44 1.81 5.42
CA ALA A 5 5.27 0.37 5.30
C ALA A 5 5.99 -0.12 4.05
N GLN A 6 6.51 -1.32 4.12
CA GLN A 6 7.14 -1.96 2.96
C GLN A 6 6.19 -2.95 2.32
N ILE A 7 6.11 -2.88 1.00
CA ILE A 7 5.33 -3.83 0.20
C ILE A 7 6.23 -4.37 -0.90
N SER A 8 5.81 -5.46 -1.51
CA SER A 8 6.46 -5.98 -2.71
C SER A 8 5.57 -5.70 -3.90
N CYS A 9 6.16 -5.16 -4.96
CA CYS A 9 5.41 -4.89 -6.18
C CYS A 9 4.82 -6.19 -6.72
N PRO A 10 3.50 -6.26 -6.98
CA PRO A 10 2.89 -7.49 -7.47
C PRO A 10 3.25 -7.84 -8.91
N PHE A 11 3.94 -6.94 -9.62
CA PHE A 11 4.39 -7.18 -10.99
C PHE A 11 5.86 -7.55 -11.07
N CYS A 12 6.74 -6.74 -10.47
CA CYS A 12 8.19 -6.93 -10.61
C CYS A 12 8.85 -7.50 -9.36
N GLY A 13 8.14 -7.54 -8.24
CA GLY A 13 8.67 -8.11 -7.00
C GLY A 13 9.60 -7.22 -6.21
N GLU A 14 9.82 -5.98 -6.66
CA GLU A 14 10.72 -5.07 -5.96
C GLU A 14 10.12 -4.61 -4.63
N PRO A 15 10.92 -4.52 -3.57
CA PRO A 15 10.44 -3.95 -2.32
C PRO A 15 10.28 -2.45 -2.45
N LEU A 16 9.13 -1.95 -2.01
CA LEU A 16 8.78 -0.54 -2.08
C LEU A 16 8.34 -0.06 -0.72
N THR A 17 8.66 1.19 -0.41
CA THR A 17 8.17 1.84 0.81
C THR A 17 7.06 2.80 0.45
N ILE A 18 5.93 2.69 1.14
CA ILE A 18 4.80 3.58 0.93
C ILE A 18 4.43 4.23 2.26
N LEU A 19 3.78 5.39 2.16
CA LEU A 19 3.27 6.10 3.33
C LEU A 19 1.80 5.78 3.51
N LEU A 20 1.44 5.39 4.72
CA LEU A 20 0.06 5.07 5.06
C LEU A 20 -0.51 6.16 5.93
N ASP A 21 -1.74 6.54 5.67
CA ASP A 21 -2.48 7.49 6.50
C ASP A 21 -3.39 6.71 7.43
N LEU A 22 -3.03 6.68 8.70
CA LEU A 22 -3.78 5.92 9.70
C LEU A 22 -4.89 6.73 10.36
N SER A 23 -5.22 7.89 9.80
CA SER A 23 -6.33 8.70 10.31
C SER A 23 -7.69 8.17 9.87
N LEU A 24 -7.71 7.31 8.84
CA LEU A 24 -8.93 6.72 8.32
C LEU A 24 -8.96 5.22 8.64
N PRO A 25 -10.14 4.64 8.88
CA PRO A 25 -10.22 3.22 9.23
C PRO A 25 -9.80 2.30 8.10
N GLU A 26 -10.04 2.71 6.85
CA GLU A 26 -9.67 1.91 5.67
C GLU A 26 -9.31 2.81 4.52
N GLN A 27 -8.40 2.34 3.68
CA GLN A 27 -8.00 3.03 2.45
C GLN A 27 -7.91 2.02 1.31
N ASP A 28 -8.27 2.48 0.12
CA ASP A 28 -8.22 1.69 -1.10
C ASP A 28 -7.89 2.66 -2.23
N TYR A 29 -6.69 2.59 -2.78
CA TYR A 29 -6.25 3.55 -3.78
C TYR A 29 -5.23 2.91 -4.71
N ILE A 30 -4.94 3.62 -5.81
CA ILE A 30 -4.00 3.17 -6.82
C ILE A 30 -2.67 3.91 -6.62
N GLU A 31 -1.59 3.15 -6.61
CA GLU A 31 -0.24 3.67 -6.51
C GLU A 31 0.61 3.08 -7.64
N ASP A 32 1.44 3.89 -8.27
CA ASP A 32 2.30 3.41 -9.35
C ASP A 32 3.60 2.85 -8.78
N CYS A 33 4.01 1.69 -9.28
CA CYS A 33 5.32 1.15 -8.94
C CYS A 33 6.41 2.05 -9.52
N GLN A 34 7.39 2.43 -8.71
CA GLN A 34 8.45 3.33 -9.15
C GLN A 34 9.50 2.62 -10.00
N VAL A 35 9.46 1.31 -10.07
CA VAL A 35 10.43 0.50 -10.82
C VAL A 35 9.85 0.11 -12.17
N CYS A 36 8.70 -0.53 -12.20
CA CYS A 36 8.09 -1.00 -13.46
C CYS A 36 6.99 -0.09 -13.98
N CYS A 37 6.63 0.96 -13.24
CA CYS A 37 5.64 1.97 -13.63
C CYS A 37 4.25 1.40 -13.87
N ARG A 38 3.90 0.30 -13.24
CA ARG A 38 2.58 -0.31 -13.39
C ARG A 38 1.69 0.04 -12.21
N PRO A 39 0.38 0.16 -12.42
CA PRO A 39 -0.53 0.51 -11.34
C PRO A 39 -0.75 -0.66 -10.39
N MET A 40 -0.63 -0.35 -9.10
CA MET A 40 -0.89 -1.30 -8.02
C MET A 40 -2.09 -0.83 -7.24
N ARG A 41 -2.95 -1.75 -6.85
CA ARG A 41 -4.05 -1.42 -5.95
C ARG A 41 -3.59 -1.67 -4.53
N ILE A 42 -3.62 -0.62 -3.72
CA ILE A 42 -3.20 -0.67 -2.32
C ILE A 42 -4.45 -0.62 -1.46
N ARG A 43 -4.59 -1.61 -0.58
CA ARG A 43 -5.70 -1.67 0.36
C ARG A 43 -5.15 -1.94 1.74
N TYR A 44 -5.54 -1.11 2.69
CA TYR A 44 -5.13 -1.31 4.07
C TYR A 44 -6.20 -0.81 5.02
N GLY A 45 -6.12 -1.29 6.27
CA GLY A 45 -7.00 -0.86 7.31
C GLY A 45 -6.26 -0.69 8.62
N GLN A 46 -6.87 0.05 9.54
CA GLN A 46 -6.31 0.26 10.87
C GLN A 46 -7.41 0.21 11.92
N ALA A 47 -7.01 -0.13 13.15
CA ALA A 47 -7.87 -0.06 14.31
C ALA A 47 -7.02 0.46 15.47
N ASP A 48 -7.50 1.54 16.11
CA ASP A 48 -6.79 2.19 17.23
C ASP A 48 -5.37 2.60 16.87
N GLY A 49 -5.17 3.07 15.63
CA GLY A 49 -3.87 3.52 15.16
C GLY A 49 -2.92 2.40 14.78
N MET A 50 -3.37 1.17 14.79
CA MET A 50 -2.55 0.02 14.42
C MET A 50 -3.03 -0.58 13.11
N LEU A 51 -2.08 -0.89 12.24
CA LEU A 51 -2.39 -1.50 10.94
C LEU A 51 -2.95 -2.91 11.15
N THR A 52 -4.13 -3.16 10.60
CA THR A 52 -4.77 -4.47 10.72
C THR A 52 -4.52 -5.35 9.50
N HIS A 53 -4.39 -4.75 8.32
CA HIS A 53 -4.07 -5.47 7.10
C HIS A 53 -3.49 -4.50 6.08
N LEU A 54 -2.71 -5.04 5.16
CA LEU A 54 -2.11 -4.28 4.08
C LEU A 54 -1.89 -5.22 2.92
N GLU A 55 -2.42 -4.88 1.76
CA GLU A 55 -2.17 -5.67 0.55
C GLU A 55 -1.92 -4.78 -0.65
N ALA A 56 -1.08 -5.28 -1.54
CA ALA A 56 -0.80 -4.65 -2.81
C ALA A 56 -1.08 -5.69 -3.90
N THR A 57 -1.97 -5.36 -4.83
CA THR A 57 -2.37 -6.28 -5.87
C THR A 57 -2.26 -5.61 -7.23
N GLN A 58 -2.27 -6.41 -8.29
CA GLN A 58 -2.25 -5.89 -9.65
C GLN A 58 -3.59 -5.27 -9.98
N ASP A 59 -3.55 -4.06 -10.56
CA ASP A 59 -4.76 -3.34 -10.93
C ASP A 59 -5.03 -3.47 -12.43
N THR A 60 -4.80 -4.62 -12.98
CA THR A 60 -5.10 -4.87 -14.40
C THR A 60 -5.83 -6.17 -14.58
#